data_0b05026d017d77cf6d701b1cf67a4808
#
_entry.id   0b05026d017d77cf6d701b1cf67a4808
#
_cell.length_a   1.000
_cell.length_b   1.000
_cell.length_c   1.000
_cell.angle_alpha   90.00
_cell.angle_beta   90.00
_cell.angle_gamma   90.00
#
_symmetry.space_group_name_H-M   'P 1'
#
loop_
_entity.id
_entity.type
_entity.pdbx_description
1 polymer ?
#
loop_
_entity_poly.entity_id
_entity_poly.type
_entity_poly.pdbx_seq_one_letter_code
_entity_poly.pdbx_strand_id
1 'polypeptide(L)'
;AWMEDWLQCEWWDWKVYTANVTEEYAQIAVAGPNARKVLEKLGGMDVSKETLPFMAFADGTLGGLPVRVHRISFSGELSYEIATPASYGLALWEALMQAGKEFGVMPYGTEAMHIMRAEKGFIMIGDETDGTVIPQDLNIGWAISKKKTDYLGKRGQERTHLASPDRWKLAGFETLTGGVIPDGSY
;
A
#
# COMPACT_ATOMS: atom_id res chain seq x y z
N ALA A 1 7.84 -7.19 -15.90
CA ALA A 1 7.68 -6.81 -17.31
C ALA A 1 8.42 -5.50 -17.60
N TRP A 2 7.94 -4.30 -17.20
CA TRP A 2 8.52 -3.01 -17.63
C TRP A 2 10.03 -2.86 -17.33
N MET A 3 10.50 -3.22 -16.15
CA MET A 3 11.94 -3.19 -15.81
C MET A 3 12.74 -4.18 -16.65
N GLU A 4 12.19 -5.35 -16.93
CA GLU A 4 12.82 -6.36 -17.78
C GLU A 4 12.95 -5.90 -19.21
N ASP A 5 11.92 -5.25 -19.75
CA ASP A 5 11.95 -4.70 -21.11
C ASP A 5 13.12 -3.70 -21.25
N TRP A 6 13.27 -2.79 -20.28
CA TRP A 6 14.38 -1.84 -20.28
C TRP A 6 15.74 -2.51 -20.13
N LEU A 7 15.87 -3.52 -19.25
CA LEU A 7 17.12 -4.26 -19.08
C LEU A 7 17.50 -5.04 -20.32
N GLN A 8 16.53 -5.59 -21.07
CA GLN A 8 16.81 -6.38 -22.26
C GLN A 8 17.05 -5.51 -23.50
N CYS A 9 16.37 -4.37 -23.63
CA CYS A 9 16.40 -3.55 -24.84
C CYS A 9 17.42 -2.42 -24.79
N GLU A 10 17.56 -1.74 -23.64
CA GLU A 10 18.37 -0.52 -23.50
C GLU A 10 19.57 -0.67 -22.57
N TRP A 11 19.44 -1.45 -21.49
CA TRP A 11 20.47 -1.58 -20.45
C TRP A 11 21.02 -3.00 -20.35
N TRP A 12 21.13 -3.66 -21.47
CA TRP A 12 21.57 -5.07 -21.57
C TRP A 12 22.98 -5.32 -21.06
N ASP A 13 23.82 -4.30 -20.97
CA ASP A 13 25.18 -4.34 -20.44
C ASP A 13 25.26 -4.16 -18.93
N TRP A 14 24.13 -3.83 -18.28
CA TRP A 14 24.08 -3.69 -16.83
C TRP A 14 24.15 -5.05 -16.12
N LYS A 15 24.96 -5.10 -15.06
CA LYS A 15 25.04 -6.28 -14.19
C LYS A 15 23.90 -6.28 -13.16
N VAL A 16 22.66 -6.29 -13.66
CA VAL A 16 21.43 -6.27 -12.85
C VAL A 16 20.59 -7.48 -13.23
N TYR A 17 20.09 -8.16 -12.21
CA TYR A 17 19.21 -9.31 -12.36
C TYR A 17 17.90 -9.04 -11.65
N THR A 18 16.80 -9.40 -12.28
CA THR A 18 15.45 -9.32 -11.71
C THR A 18 14.87 -10.72 -11.57
N ALA A 19 14.12 -10.94 -10.49
CA ALA A 19 13.36 -12.16 -10.28
C ALA A 19 11.97 -11.83 -9.76
N ASN A 20 10.97 -12.52 -10.29
CA ASN A 20 9.61 -12.45 -9.75
C ASN A 20 9.50 -13.47 -8.61
N VAL A 21 9.31 -12.99 -7.39
CA VAL A 21 9.18 -13.82 -6.17
C VAL A 21 7.77 -13.79 -5.59
N THR A 22 6.77 -13.38 -6.37
CA THR A 22 5.38 -13.23 -5.90
C THR A 22 4.83 -14.51 -5.29
N GLU A 23 5.09 -15.66 -5.94
CA GLU A 23 4.59 -16.95 -5.46
C GLU A 23 5.41 -17.55 -4.31
N GLU A 24 6.55 -16.97 -3.98
CA GLU A 24 7.39 -17.44 -2.87
C GLU A 24 6.91 -16.95 -1.51
N TYR A 25 6.02 -15.95 -1.49
CA TYR A 25 5.51 -15.34 -0.27
C TYR A 25 3.99 -15.35 -0.21
N ALA A 26 3.46 -15.58 0.98
CA ALA A 26 2.10 -15.25 1.36
C ALA A 26 2.12 -13.93 2.13
N GLN A 27 1.19 -13.03 1.82
CA GLN A 27 1.06 -11.73 2.49
C GLN A 27 -0.33 -11.58 3.08
N ILE A 28 -0.40 -11.18 4.36
CA ILE A 28 -1.65 -10.97 5.09
C ILE A 28 -1.62 -9.55 5.66
N ALA A 29 -2.68 -8.78 5.37
CA ALA A 29 -2.88 -7.47 5.98
C ALA A 29 -3.71 -7.61 7.27
N VAL A 30 -3.25 -6.98 8.35
CA VAL A 30 -3.97 -6.86 9.61
C VAL A 30 -4.19 -5.37 9.87
N ALA A 31 -5.45 -4.92 9.80
CA ALA A 31 -5.82 -3.53 9.88
C ALA A 31 -6.85 -3.27 10.99
N GLY A 32 -6.81 -2.09 11.58
CA GLY A 32 -7.74 -1.63 12.61
C GLY A 32 -7.06 -1.19 13.90
N PRO A 33 -7.79 -0.57 14.81
CA PRO A 33 -7.23 0.04 16.03
C PRO A 33 -6.52 -0.97 16.95
N ASN A 34 -6.90 -2.24 16.89
CA ASN A 34 -6.31 -3.32 17.68
C ASN A 34 -5.24 -4.13 16.93
N ALA A 35 -4.91 -3.81 15.68
CA ALA A 35 -3.97 -4.57 14.85
C ALA A 35 -2.63 -4.84 15.57
N ARG A 36 -2.06 -3.82 16.23
CA ARG A 36 -0.81 -3.98 16.99
C ARG A 36 -0.96 -4.99 18.12
N LYS A 37 -2.04 -4.96 18.86
CA LYS A 37 -2.28 -5.87 19.99
C LYS A 37 -2.32 -7.34 19.53
N VAL A 38 -2.87 -7.57 18.34
CA VAL A 38 -2.88 -8.91 17.73
C VAL A 38 -1.45 -9.40 17.49
N LEU A 39 -0.60 -8.56 16.92
CA LEU A 39 0.80 -8.92 16.66
C LEU A 39 1.60 -9.07 17.96
N GLU A 40 1.43 -8.16 18.92
CA GLU A 40 2.05 -8.25 20.25
C GLU A 40 1.68 -9.55 20.97
N LYS A 41 0.43 -9.99 20.84
CA LYS A 41 -0.03 -11.26 21.42
C LYS A 41 0.63 -12.49 20.78
N LEU A 42 0.90 -12.45 19.48
CA LEU A 42 1.68 -13.51 18.82
C LEU A 42 3.12 -13.57 19.35
N GLY A 43 3.67 -12.42 19.71
CA GLY A 43 5.04 -12.30 20.21
C GLY A 43 6.08 -12.66 19.15
N GLY A 44 7.36 -12.60 19.55
CA GLY A 44 8.52 -12.94 18.74
C GLY A 44 9.32 -11.73 18.29
N MET A 45 8.68 -10.63 17.88
CA MET A 45 9.35 -9.39 17.55
C MET A 45 8.64 -8.19 18.17
N ASP A 46 9.38 -7.11 18.38
CA ASP A 46 8.82 -5.84 18.84
C ASP A 46 8.18 -5.10 17.67
N VAL A 47 6.86 -4.86 17.77
CA VAL A 47 6.05 -4.11 16.79
C VAL A 47 5.57 -2.77 17.35
N SER A 48 6.24 -2.28 18.42
CA SER A 48 5.96 -0.96 19.01
C SER A 48 6.13 0.15 17.97
N LYS A 49 5.57 1.32 18.27
CA LYS A 49 5.69 2.49 17.40
C LYS A 49 7.13 2.97 17.28
N GLU A 50 7.89 2.77 18.32
CA GLU A 50 9.29 3.18 18.44
C GLU A 50 10.19 2.30 17.58
N THR A 51 9.99 0.99 17.61
CA THR A 51 10.81 0.01 16.87
C THR A 51 10.34 -0.12 15.42
N LEU A 52 9.02 -0.09 15.18
CA LEU A 52 8.43 -0.21 13.85
C LEU A 52 7.54 1.00 13.54
N PRO A 53 8.12 2.17 13.23
CA PRO A 53 7.36 3.37 12.88
C PRO A 53 6.64 3.22 11.53
N PHE A 54 5.71 4.14 11.26
CA PHE A 54 5.01 4.17 9.96
C PHE A 54 5.99 4.26 8.79
N MET A 55 5.74 3.51 7.72
CA MET A 55 6.59 3.33 6.53
C MET A 55 7.90 2.55 6.78
N ALA A 56 8.07 1.95 7.95
CA ALA A 56 9.18 1.02 8.20
C ALA A 56 8.79 -0.43 7.97
N PHE A 57 9.80 -1.27 7.84
CA PHE A 57 9.66 -2.73 7.88
C PHE A 57 10.74 -3.35 8.76
N ALA A 58 10.49 -4.55 9.23
CA ALA A 58 11.47 -5.36 9.95
C ALA A 58 11.26 -6.84 9.67
N ASP A 59 12.37 -7.57 9.63
CA ASP A 59 12.38 -9.04 9.59
C ASP A 59 12.44 -9.59 11.01
N GLY A 60 11.71 -10.68 11.26
CA GLY A 60 11.66 -11.30 12.57
C GLY A 60 10.79 -12.54 12.58
N THR A 61 10.21 -12.83 13.74
CA THR A 61 9.24 -13.91 13.90
C THR A 61 7.96 -13.39 14.53
N LEU A 62 6.82 -13.96 14.15
CA LEU A 62 5.54 -13.81 14.85
C LEU A 62 4.97 -15.19 15.13
N GLY A 63 4.66 -15.49 16.39
CA GLY A 63 4.20 -16.82 16.78
C GLY A 63 5.19 -17.94 16.41
N GLY A 64 6.49 -17.64 16.33
CA GLY A 64 7.53 -18.57 15.90
C GLY A 64 7.68 -18.74 14.39
N LEU A 65 6.86 -18.07 13.56
CA LEU A 65 6.92 -18.14 12.11
C LEU A 65 7.83 -17.01 11.57
N PRO A 66 8.69 -17.26 10.57
CA PRO A 66 9.53 -16.24 9.97
C PRO A 66 8.65 -15.27 9.17
N VAL A 67 8.83 -13.98 9.43
CA VAL A 67 8.02 -12.93 8.78
C VAL A 67 8.84 -11.70 8.44
N ARG A 68 8.37 -10.95 7.45
CA ARG A 68 8.67 -9.54 7.23
C ARG A 68 7.42 -8.73 7.51
N VAL A 69 7.48 -7.83 8.46
CA VAL A 69 6.36 -6.98 8.83
C VAL A 69 6.58 -5.57 8.31
N HIS A 70 5.67 -5.09 7.46
CA HIS A 70 5.65 -3.71 6.98
C HIS A 70 4.60 -2.92 7.76
N ARG A 71 5.00 -1.77 8.29
CA ARG A 71 4.09 -0.83 8.96
C ARG A 71 3.51 0.17 7.95
N ILE A 72 2.65 -0.31 7.09
CA ILE A 72 1.99 0.45 6.03
C ILE A 72 0.48 0.23 6.09
N SER A 73 -0.28 1.10 5.42
CA SER A 73 -1.74 1.01 5.40
C SER A 73 -2.28 1.42 4.05
N PHE A 74 -3.17 0.61 3.51
CA PHE A 74 -3.99 0.97 2.36
C PHE A 74 -5.42 1.37 2.78
N SER A 75 -5.96 0.74 3.82
CA SER A 75 -7.28 1.07 4.38
C SER A 75 -7.34 2.38 5.15
N GLY A 76 -6.18 3.00 5.45
CA GLY A 76 -6.09 4.19 6.28
C GLY A 76 -6.09 3.93 7.79
N GLU A 77 -6.36 2.70 8.23
CA GLU A 77 -6.30 2.26 9.61
C GLU A 77 -4.87 2.01 10.09
N LEU A 78 -4.69 1.78 11.41
CA LEU A 78 -3.47 1.18 11.93
C LEU A 78 -3.32 -0.21 11.28
N SER A 79 -2.33 -0.38 10.43
CA SER A 79 -2.21 -1.59 9.61
C SER A 79 -0.78 -2.09 9.54
N TYR A 80 -0.66 -3.39 9.37
CA TYR A 80 0.57 -4.12 9.11
C TYR A 80 0.34 -5.06 7.95
N GLU A 81 1.28 -5.10 7.02
CA GLU A 81 1.35 -6.14 5.99
C GLU A 81 2.45 -7.12 6.36
N ILE A 82 2.08 -8.38 6.52
CA ILE A 82 2.94 -9.42 7.06
C ILE A 82 3.20 -10.42 5.94
N ALA A 83 4.42 -10.43 5.43
CA ALA A 83 4.88 -11.40 4.45
C ALA A 83 5.60 -12.57 5.16
N THR A 84 5.30 -13.78 4.74
CA THR A 84 5.94 -15.01 5.19
C THR A 84 6.23 -15.90 3.97
N PRO A 85 7.22 -16.82 4.01
CA PRO A 85 7.35 -17.79 2.92
C PRO A 85 6.04 -18.53 2.68
N ALA A 86 5.68 -18.78 1.43
CA ALA A 86 4.34 -19.25 1.02
C ALA A 86 3.88 -20.49 1.79
N SER A 87 4.81 -21.40 2.13
CA SER A 87 4.53 -22.61 2.90
C SER A 87 3.99 -22.35 4.31
N TYR A 88 4.21 -21.18 4.88
CA TYR A 88 3.71 -20.78 6.21
C TYR A 88 2.43 -19.94 6.15
N GLY A 89 1.91 -19.62 4.97
CA GLY A 89 0.77 -18.72 4.81
C GLY A 89 -0.46 -19.14 5.60
N LEU A 90 -0.84 -20.42 5.54
CA LEU A 90 -1.99 -20.95 6.30
C LEU A 90 -1.72 -20.88 7.81
N ALA A 91 -0.55 -21.29 8.25
CA ALA A 91 -0.19 -21.27 9.68
C ALA A 91 -0.22 -19.82 10.23
N LEU A 92 0.28 -18.85 9.47
CA LEU A 92 0.23 -17.44 9.85
C LEU A 92 -1.21 -16.91 9.93
N TRP A 93 -2.06 -17.26 8.95
CA TRP A 93 -3.48 -16.91 8.97
C TRP A 93 -4.19 -17.44 10.22
N GLU A 94 -4.04 -18.73 10.53
CA GLU A 94 -4.65 -19.35 11.69
C GLU A 94 -4.15 -18.74 13.00
N ALA A 95 -2.85 -18.48 13.11
CA ALA A 95 -2.26 -17.83 14.27
C ALA A 95 -2.82 -16.41 14.48
N LEU A 96 -2.93 -15.62 13.42
CA LEU A 96 -3.52 -14.28 13.47
C LEU A 96 -4.99 -14.31 13.86
N MET A 97 -5.79 -15.22 13.28
CA MET A 97 -7.20 -15.38 13.61
C MET A 97 -7.39 -15.81 15.09
N GLN A 98 -6.56 -16.72 15.57
CA GLN A 98 -6.61 -17.17 16.97
C GLN A 98 -6.19 -16.05 17.94
N ALA A 99 -5.09 -15.34 17.65
CA ALA A 99 -4.62 -14.24 18.48
C ALA A 99 -5.60 -13.07 18.50
N GLY A 100 -6.23 -12.78 17.34
CA GLY A 100 -7.15 -11.68 17.16
C GLY A 100 -8.55 -11.91 17.73
N LYS A 101 -8.91 -13.14 18.10
CA LYS A 101 -10.27 -13.50 18.50
C LYS A 101 -10.80 -12.64 19.66
N GLU A 102 -10.01 -12.38 20.68
CA GLU A 102 -10.41 -11.54 21.82
C GLU A 102 -10.53 -10.06 21.47
N PHE A 103 -9.89 -9.63 20.36
CA PHE A 103 -9.94 -8.24 19.85
C PHE A 103 -11.01 -8.06 18.77
N GLY A 104 -11.83 -9.07 18.51
CA GLY A 104 -12.91 -9.02 17.51
C GLY A 104 -12.40 -9.05 16.07
N VAL A 105 -11.28 -9.74 15.80
CA VAL A 105 -10.78 -9.90 14.43
C VAL A 105 -11.82 -10.58 13.55
N MET A 106 -11.97 -10.08 12.33
CA MET A 106 -12.81 -10.71 11.32
C MET A 106 -12.13 -10.57 9.94
N PRO A 107 -12.26 -11.57 9.05
CA PRO A 107 -11.88 -11.39 7.66
C PRO A 107 -12.72 -10.30 7.01
N TYR A 108 -12.12 -9.50 6.14
CA TYR A 108 -12.84 -8.54 5.30
C TYR A 108 -12.40 -8.68 3.83
N GLY A 109 -13.31 -8.40 2.92
CA GLY A 109 -13.08 -8.51 1.48
C GLY A 109 -12.54 -7.24 0.85
N THR A 110 -12.23 -7.31 -0.43
CA THR A 110 -11.70 -6.19 -1.23
C THR A 110 -12.66 -5.02 -1.28
N GLU A 111 -13.97 -5.25 -1.33
CA GLU A 111 -14.97 -4.17 -1.36
C GLU A 111 -14.90 -3.30 -0.10
N ALA A 112 -14.85 -3.93 1.08
CA ALA A 112 -14.70 -3.19 2.34
C ALA A 112 -13.39 -2.41 2.38
N MET A 113 -12.31 -2.97 1.84
CA MET A 113 -11.02 -2.29 1.72
C MET A 113 -11.12 -1.05 0.81
N HIS A 114 -11.83 -1.15 -0.31
CA HIS A 114 -12.05 -0.03 -1.24
C HIS A 114 -12.85 1.10 -0.60
N ILE A 115 -13.87 0.78 0.19
CA ILE A 115 -14.63 1.78 0.94
C ILE A 115 -13.73 2.49 1.97
N MET A 116 -13.00 1.73 2.78
CA MET A 116 -12.12 2.29 3.80
C MET A 116 -11.02 3.19 3.20
N ARG A 117 -10.39 2.77 2.08
CA ARG A 117 -9.36 3.59 1.43
C ARG A 117 -9.94 4.89 0.89
N ALA A 118 -11.18 4.84 0.33
CA ALA A 118 -11.88 6.03 -0.19
C ALA A 118 -12.23 7.00 0.94
N GLU A 119 -12.76 6.51 2.06
CA GLU A 119 -13.03 7.31 3.26
C GLU A 119 -11.76 8.00 3.79
N LYS A 120 -10.61 7.35 3.66
CA LYS A 120 -9.30 7.93 4.03
C LYS A 120 -8.77 8.93 3.01
N GLY A 121 -9.29 8.93 1.79
CA GLY A 121 -8.77 9.70 0.66
C GLY A 121 -7.52 9.07 0.03
N PHE A 122 -7.31 7.77 0.22
CA PHE A 122 -6.24 7.03 -0.45
C PHE A 122 -6.68 6.63 -1.85
N ILE A 123 -5.80 6.85 -2.82
CA ILE A 123 -6.07 6.55 -4.22
C ILE A 123 -5.89 5.06 -4.53
N MET A 124 -6.63 4.59 -5.53
CA MET A 124 -6.39 3.31 -6.18
C MET A 124 -6.09 3.54 -7.66
N ILE A 125 -5.05 2.89 -8.15
CA ILE A 125 -4.67 2.98 -9.57
C ILE A 125 -5.76 2.33 -10.41
N GLY A 126 -6.27 3.08 -11.37
CA GLY A 126 -7.38 2.67 -12.24
C GLY A 126 -8.72 3.30 -11.87
N ASP A 127 -8.93 3.70 -10.60
CA ASP A 127 -10.14 4.41 -10.15
C ASP A 127 -9.93 5.93 -10.27
N GLU A 128 -9.09 6.52 -9.41
CA GLU A 128 -8.78 7.95 -9.45
C GLU A 128 -7.73 8.30 -10.50
N THR A 129 -7.14 7.32 -11.17
CA THR A 129 -6.05 7.52 -12.12
C THR A 129 -6.33 6.84 -13.46
N ASP A 130 -5.93 7.54 -14.51
CA ASP A 130 -5.77 6.99 -15.85
C ASP A 130 -4.39 7.43 -16.41
N GLY A 131 -4.15 7.23 -17.70
CA GLY A 131 -2.90 7.63 -18.34
C GLY A 131 -2.68 9.14 -18.48
N THR A 132 -3.64 9.98 -18.07
CA THR A 132 -3.60 11.44 -18.19
C THR A 132 -3.32 12.16 -16.88
N VAL A 133 -3.37 11.44 -15.75
CA VAL A 133 -3.22 11.99 -14.39
C VAL A 133 -1.75 12.02 -13.97
N ILE A 134 -1.34 13.12 -13.36
CA ILE A 134 -0.01 13.28 -12.76
C ILE A 134 -0.11 13.37 -11.22
N PRO A 135 0.98 13.13 -10.47
CA PRO A 135 0.95 13.15 -9.01
C PRO A 135 0.40 14.44 -8.39
N GLN A 136 0.61 15.58 -9.05
CA GLN A 136 0.11 16.89 -8.59
C GLN A 136 -1.42 16.99 -8.65
N ASP A 137 -2.06 16.29 -9.59
CA ASP A 137 -3.51 16.24 -9.72
C ASP A 137 -4.17 15.51 -8.54
N LEU A 138 -3.43 14.57 -7.96
CA LEU A 138 -3.87 13.72 -6.84
C LEU A 138 -3.43 14.25 -5.47
N ASN A 139 -2.87 15.46 -5.40
CA ASN A 139 -2.30 16.05 -4.19
C ASN A 139 -1.12 15.24 -3.59
N ILE A 140 -0.47 14.38 -4.37
CA ILE A 140 0.71 13.58 -3.97
C ILE A 140 2.01 14.08 -4.62
N GLY A 141 2.04 15.29 -5.15
CA GLY A 141 3.23 15.92 -5.72
C GLY A 141 4.42 16.01 -4.74
N TRP A 142 4.16 15.93 -3.45
CA TRP A 142 5.20 15.83 -2.41
C TRP A 142 6.06 14.57 -2.52
N ALA A 143 5.56 13.50 -3.14
CA ALA A 143 6.32 12.25 -3.37
C ALA A 143 7.43 12.41 -4.41
N ILE A 144 7.36 13.45 -5.24
CA ILE A 144 8.40 13.76 -6.21
C ILE A 144 9.57 14.43 -5.50
N SER A 145 10.76 13.82 -5.60
CA SER A 145 11.96 14.34 -4.94
C SER A 145 12.36 15.69 -5.50
N LYS A 146 12.38 16.70 -4.65
CA LYS A 146 12.90 18.05 -4.99
C LYS A 146 14.43 18.11 -5.06
N LYS A 147 15.13 17.05 -4.61
CA LYS A 147 16.60 16.98 -4.62
C LYS A 147 17.16 16.47 -5.95
N LYS A 148 16.33 15.82 -6.77
CA LYS A 148 16.75 15.30 -8.07
C LYS A 148 16.61 16.37 -9.13
N THR A 149 17.67 16.60 -9.85
CA THR A 149 17.67 17.52 -11.00
C THR A 149 17.00 16.90 -12.22
N ASP A 150 17.09 15.57 -12.33
CA ASP A 150 16.45 14.79 -13.38
C ASP A 150 15.97 13.43 -12.86
N TYR A 151 14.92 12.88 -13.48
CA TYR A 151 14.35 11.56 -13.17
C TYR A 151 13.48 11.08 -14.31
N LEU A 152 13.27 9.79 -14.37
CA LEU A 152 12.40 9.17 -15.36
C LEU A 152 10.97 9.72 -15.24
N GLY A 153 10.42 10.23 -16.34
CA GLY A 153 9.09 10.85 -16.38
C GLY A 153 9.07 12.37 -16.19
N LYS A 154 10.17 13.04 -15.79
CA LYS A 154 10.20 14.51 -15.63
C LYS A 154 9.74 15.25 -16.88
N ARG A 155 10.32 14.94 -18.04
CA ARG A 155 9.93 15.53 -19.31
C ARG A 155 8.46 15.31 -19.67
N GLY A 156 7.90 14.19 -19.26
CA GLY A 156 6.47 13.92 -19.43
C GLY A 156 5.61 14.91 -18.66
N GLN A 157 5.95 15.17 -17.40
CA GLN A 157 5.22 16.12 -16.54
C GLN A 157 5.37 17.59 -16.99
N GLU A 158 6.44 17.92 -17.68
CA GLU A 158 6.71 19.27 -18.20
C GLU A 158 6.00 19.58 -19.53
N ARG A 159 5.28 18.62 -20.12
CA ARG A 159 4.47 18.87 -21.32
C ARG A 159 3.42 19.94 -21.03
N THR A 160 3.17 20.82 -22.01
CA THR A 160 2.28 21.97 -21.87
C THR A 160 0.94 21.64 -21.24
N HIS A 161 0.30 20.55 -21.69
CA HIS A 161 -0.98 20.13 -21.13
C HIS A 161 -0.87 19.65 -19.66
N LEU A 162 0.17 18.91 -19.32
CA LEU A 162 0.37 18.37 -17.96
C LEU A 162 0.89 19.44 -16.99
N ALA A 163 1.59 20.45 -17.48
CA ALA A 163 2.07 21.59 -16.70
C ALA A 163 1.03 22.72 -16.55
N SER A 164 -0.14 22.61 -17.18
CA SER A 164 -1.21 23.62 -17.09
C SER A 164 -1.69 23.79 -15.65
N PRO A 165 -1.95 25.02 -15.18
CA PRO A 165 -2.56 25.26 -13.86
C PRO A 165 -4.04 24.86 -13.79
N ASP A 166 -4.72 24.79 -14.94
CA ASP A 166 -6.18 24.55 -15.04
C ASP A 166 -6.54 23.06 -15.10
N ARG A 167 -5.72 22.22 -14.54
CA ARG A 167 -5.98 20.78 -14.48
C ARG A 167 -6.94 20.45 -13.34
N TRP A 168 -7.75 19.44 -13.58
CA TRP A 168 -8.60 18.87 -12.55
C TRP A 168 -7.73 18.29 -11.42
N LYS A 169 -8.25 18.38 -10.22
CA LYS A 169 -7.58 17.88 -9.03
C LYS A 169 -8.52 17.01 -8.22
N LEU A 170 -7.97 15.99 -7.62
CA LEU A 170 -8.71 15.14 -6.70
C LEU A 170 -9.23 15.98 -5.53
N ALA A 171 -10.53 15.88 -5.28
CA ALA A 171 -11.20 16.49 -4.14
C ALA A 171 -12.08 15.44 -3.45
N GLY A 172 -12.15 15.51 -2.14
CA GLY A 172 -13.08 14.71 -1.34
C GLY A 172 -14.29 15.56 -0.95
N PHE A 173 -15.46 14.93 -0.85
CA PHE A 173 -16.65 15.56 -0.30
C PHE A 173 -17.40 14.61 0.61
N GLU A 174 -18.13 15.21 1.53
CA GLU A 174 -19.09 14.52 2.38
C GLU A 174 -20.50 15.00 2.05
N THR A 175 -21.45 14.07 2.02
CA THR A 175 -22.85 14.44 1.84
C THR A 175 -23.42 15.05 3.11
N LEU A 176 -24.15 16.14 3.00
CA LEU A 176 -24.82 16.78 4.14
C LEU A 176 -25.85 15.87 4.83
N THR A 177 -26.40 14.92 4.09
CA THR A 177 -27.45 14.00 4.56
C THR A 177 -26.91 12.63 4.96
N GLY A 178 -25.62 12.37 4.81
CA GLY A 178 -25.03 11.05 5.02
C GLY A 178 -25.43 9.99 3.98
N GLY A 179 -26.07 10.40 2.89
CA GLY A 179 -26.45 9.49 1.80
C GLY A 179 -25.28 9.17 0.88
N VAL A 180 -25.40 8.07 0.14
CA VAL A 180 -24.44 7.68 -0.90
C VAL A 180 -24.62 8.58 -2.13
N ILE A 181 -23.50 9.06 -2.68
CA ILE A 181 -23.51 9.73 -3.99
C ILE A 181 -23.37 8.63 -5.05
N PRO A 182 -24.37 8.47 -5.95
CA PRO A 182 -24.25 7.50 -7.03
C PRO A 182 -23.10 7.84 -7.98
N ASP A 183 -22.49 6.81 -8.55
CA ASP A 183 -21.48 6.96 -9.57
C ASP A 183 -21.99 7.78 -10.76
N GLY A 184 -21.16 8.69 -11.30
CA GLY A 184 -21.57 9.58 -12.40
C GLY A 184 -22.47 10.76 -11.99
N SER A 185 -22.66 11.04 -10.70
CA SER A 185 -23.39 12.24 -10.23
C SER A 185 -22.63 13.53 -10.60
N TYR A 186 -23.39 14.61 -10.88
CA TYR A 186 -22.90 15.95 -11.19
C TYR A 186 -23.28 16.94 -10.09
#